data_c4cffe9a8f8c0f7b7c362c5475dba04d
#
_entry.id   c4cffe9a8f8c0f7b7c362c5475dba04d
#
_cell.length_a   1.000
_cell.length_b   1.000
_cell.length_c   1.000
_cell.angle_alpha   90.00
_cell.angle_beta   90.00
_cell.angle_gamma   90.00
#
_symmetry.space_group_name_H-M   'P 1'
#
loop_
_entity.id
_entity.type
_entity.pdbx_description
1 polymer ?
#
loop_
_entity_poly.entity_id
_entity_poly.type
_entity_poly.pdbx_seq_one_letter_code
_entity_poly.pdbx_strand_id
1 'polypeptide(L)'
;MASISIFVGSVYGNAQNLAEQVQGALSSSHQVSVFESASIDDVKAAEVILFITSTTGSGDLPDNIEPLIMQLRNQSPMLTGKKAGVISLGDSSYGDTYCGAGKQVDALLQELNAEQTSPRLDVDACEYFEPWEVVETWLTDWQKTL
;
A
#
# COMPACT_ATOMS: atom_id res chain seq x y z
N MET A 1 -14.58 11.15 9.66
CA MET A 1 -14.64 10.20 8.56
C MET A 1 -13.75 10.66 7.41
N ALA A 2 -12.87 9.80 6.94
CA ALA A 2 -11.95 10.11 5.84
C ALA A 2 -12.35 9.34 4.57
N SER A 3 -11.90 9.81 3.41
CA SER A 3 -11.99 9.08 2.15
C SER A 3 -10.64 8.42 1.89
N ILE A 4 -10.63 7.09 1.92
CA ILE A 4 -9.40 6.30 1.77
C ILE A 4 -9.40 5.61 0.42
N SER A 5 -8.33 5.81 -0.35
CA SER A 5 -8.12 5.11 -1.62
C SER A 5 -7.03 4.08 -1.44
N ILE A 6 -7.35 2.82 -1.68
CA ILE A 6 -6.43 1.69 -1.58
C ILE A 6 -5.94 1.32 -2.97
N PHE A 7 -4.63 1.35 -3.17
CA PHE A 7 -3.98 1.01 -4.44
C PHE A 7 -3.28 -0.34 -4.28
N VAL A 8 -3.69 -1.32 -5.08
CA VAL A 8 -3.31 -2.72 -4.91
C VAL A 8 -2.34 -3.18 -5.98
N GLY A 9 -1.23 -3.78 -5.56
CA GLY A 9 -0.33 -4.51 -6.44
C GLY A 9 -0.34 -5.99 -6.11
N SER A 10 -0.78 -6.83 -7.05
CA SER A 10 -0.93 -8.27 -6.80
C SER A 10 -0.70 -9.08 -8.06
N VAL A 11 -0.05 -10.25 -7.92
CA VAL A 11 0.12 -11.22 -9.00
C VAL A 11 -0.80 -12.41 -8.78
N TYR A 12 -0.82 -12.94 -7.56
CA TYR A 12 -1.57 -14.17 -7.23
C TYR A 12 -2.81 -13.89 -6.39
N GLY A 13 -3.20 -12.65 -6.21
CA GLY A 13 -4.41 -12.28 -5.49
C GLY A 13 -4.27 -12.10 -3.99
N ASN A 14 -3.10 -12.33 -3.40
CA ASN A 14 -2.92 -12.21 -1.95
C ASN A 14 -3.10 -10.77 -1.45
N ALA A 15 -2.50 -9.81 -2.13
CA ALA A 15 -2.65 -8.39 -1.77
C ALA A 15 -4.07 -7.92 -2.04
N GLN A 16 -4.72 -8.41 -3.10
CA GLN A 16 -6.10 -8.09 -3.40
C GLN A 16 -7.04 -8.59 -2.30
N ASN A 17 -6.87 -9.84 -1.87
CA ASN A 17 -7.67 -10.41 -0.79
C ASN A 17 -7.50 -9.61 0.49
N LEU A 18 -6.27 -9.22 0.80
CA LEU A 18 -5.98 -8.39 1.96
C LEU A 18 -6.64 -7.02 1.84
N ALA A 19 -6.60 -6.41 0.67
CA ALA A 19 -7.25 -5.12 0.43
C ALA A 19 -8.76 -5.19 0.66
N GLU A 20 -9.40 -6.28 0.28
CA GLU A 20 -10.82 -6.49 0.53
C GLU A 20 -11.12 -6.61 2.03
N GLN A 21 -10.25 -7.29 2.79
CA GLN A 21 -10.39 -7.38 4.23
C GLN A 21 -10.20 -6.00 4.90
N VAL A 22 -9.23 -5.24 4.44
CA VAL A 22 -8.99 -3.87 4.93
C VAL A 22 -10.18 -2.98 4.62
N GLN A 23 -10.71 -3.04 3.39
CA GLN A 23 -11.90 -2.28 3.01
C GLN A 23 -13.07 -2.61 3.92
N GLY A 24 -13.32 -3.88 4.19
CA GLY A 24 -14.39 -4.31 5.09
C GLY A 24 -14.22 -3.75 6.50
N ALA A 25 -13.00 -3.75 7.02
CA ALA A 25 -12.72 -3.25 8.36
C ALA A 25 -12.86 -1.73 8.48
N LEU A 26 -12.52 -0.98 7.43
CA LEU A 26 -12.56 0.49 7.44
C LEU A 26 -13.89 1.08 7.03
N SER A 27 -14.72 0.35 6.31
CA SER A 27 -15.95 0.88 5.71
C SER A 27 -17.00 1.30 6.72
N SER A 28 -16.93 0.82 7.96
CA SER A 28 -17.86 1.23 9.02
C SER A 28 -17.59 2.65 9.51
N SER A 29 -16.36 3.16 9.33
CA SER A 29 -15.94 4.48 9.83
C SER A 29 -15.47 5.43 8.75
N HIS A 30 -15.17 4.92 7.54
CA HIS A 30 -14.58 5.70 6.46
C HIS A 30 -15.20 5.31 5.12
N GLN A 31 -15.07 6.19 4.14
CA GLN A 31 -15.41 5.88 2.77
C GLN A 31 -14.17 5.29 2.10
N VAL A 32 -14.27 4.05 1.59
CA VAL A 32 -13.11 3.31 1.09
C VAL A 32 -13.33 2.85 -0.35
N SER A 33 -12.37 3.14 -1.21
CA SER A 33 -12.33 2.69 -2.61
C SER A 33 -11.08 1.86 -2.84
N VAL A 34 -11.20 0.80 -3.65
CA VAL A 34 -10.07 -0.09 -3.99
C VAL A 34 -9.79 0.00 -5.49
N PHE A 35 -8.53 0.21 -5.83
CA PHE A 35 -8.06 0.34 -7.22
C PHE A 35 -7.02 -0.70 -7.54
N GLU A 36 -7.28 -1.53 -8.54
CA GLU A 36 -6.33 -2.54 -9.05
C GLU A 36 -5.61 -2.11 -10.32
N SER A 37 -6.15 -1.09 -10.99
CA SER A 37 -5.60 -0.55 -12.24
C SER A 37 -5.75 0.96 -12.24
N ALA A 38 -5.19 1.61 -11.22
CA ALA A 38 -5.31 3.04 -11.03
C ALA A 38 -4.44 3.84 -11.98
N SER A 39 -4.85 5.08 -12.25
CA SER A 39 -4.03 6.06 -12.92
C SER A 39 -3.48 7.08 -11.93
N ILE A 40 -2.55 7.91 -12.38
CA ILE A 40 -2.01 8.99 -11.55
C ILE A 40 -3.11 9.95 -11.07
N ASP A 41 -4.14 10.16 -11.88
CA ASP A 41 -5.26 11.03 -11.50
C ASP A 41 -6.01 10.50 -10.28
N ASP A 42 -6.10 9.18 -10.14
CA ASP A 42 -6.72 8.55 -8.98
C ASP A 42 -5.93 8.85 -7.71
N VAL A 43 -4.61 8.86 -7.80
CA VAL A 43 -3.74 9.21 -6.66
C VAL A 43 -3.87 10.68 -6.31
N LYS A 44 -3.86 11.55 -7.30
CA LYS A 44 -4.02 13.00 -7.09
C LYS A 44 -5.36 13.35 -6.45
N ALA A 45 -6.41 12.62 -6.81
CA ALA A 45 -7.75 12.84 -6.28
C ALA A 45 -7.94 12.27 -4.87
N ALA A 46 -7.09 11.36 -4.44
CA ALA A 46 -7.21 10.71 -3.15
C ALA A 46 -6.97 11.67 -1.98
N GLU A 47 -7.79 11.57 -0.95
CA GLU A 47 -7.59 12.30 0.30
C GLU A 47 -6.57 11.58 1.17
N VAL A 48 -6.78 10.27 1.38
CA VAL A 48 -5.87 9.40 2.11
C VAL A 48 -5.46 8.25 1.19
N ILE A 49 -4.17 7.94 1.18
CA ILE A 49 -3.58 6.95 0.27
C ILE A 49 -3.12 5.75 1.08
N LEU A 50 -3.53 4.54 0.68
CA LEU A 50 -3.04 3.30 1.26
C LEU A 50 -2.59 2.37 0.13
N PHE A 51 -1.31 2.05 0.08
CA PHE A 51 -0.78 1.06 -0.86
C PHE A 51 -0.69 -0.29 -0.18
N ILE A 52 -1.23 -1.32 -0.84
CA ILE A 52 -1.10 -2.70 -0.40
C ILE A 52 -0.52 -3.47 -1.59
N THR A 53 0.72 -3.93 -1.47
CA THR A 53 1.39 -4.57 -2.60
C THR A 53 2.14 -5.83 -2.19
N SER A 54 2.08 -6.85 -3.03
CA SER A 54 3.01 -7.97 -2.95
C SER A 54 4.32 -7.61 -3.65
N THR A 55 5.33 -8.45 -3.43
CA THR A 55 6.63 -8.31 -4.06
C THR A 55 6.85 -9.50 -4.98
N THR A 56 7.32 -9.26 -6.20
CA THR A 56 7.58 -10.32 -7.18
C THR A 56 9.06 -10.39 -7.51
N GLY A 57 9.49 -11.55 -8.03
CA GLY A 57 10.85 -11.75 -8.49
C GLY A 57 11.90 -11.31 -7.47
N SER A 58 12.80 -10.45 -7.89
CA SER A 58 13.90 -9.93 -7.07
C SER A 58 13.57 -8.56 -6.45
N GLY A 59 12.43 -8.45 -5.81
CA GLY A 59 12.00 -7.22 -5.18
C GLY A 59 11.22 -6.30 -6.10
N ASP A 60 10.59 -6.86 -7.13
CA ASP A 60 9.91 -6.10 -8.17
C ASP A 60 8.44 -5.80 -7.82
N LEU A 61 7.93 -4.73 -8.43
CA LEU A 61 6.52 -4.38 -8.35
C LEU A 61 5.68 -5.35 -9.18
N PRO A 62 4.49 -5.75 -8.69
CA PRO A 62 3.55 -6.47 -9.53
C PRO A 62 3.17 -5.70 -10.79
N ASP A 63 2.91 -6.42 -11.88
CA ASP A 63 2.65 -5.82 -13.20
C ASP A 63 1.45 -4.87 -13.20
N ASN A 64 0.46 -5.12 -12.36
CA ASN A 64 -0.74 -4.28 -12.35
C ASN A 64 -0.52 -2.91 -11.70
N ILE A 65 0.49 -2.77 -10.83
CA ILE A 65 0.76 -1.49 -10.14
C ILE A 65 1.98 -0.77 -10.72
N GLU A 66 2.86 -1.48 -11.41
CA GLU A 66 4.08 -0.91 -11.97
C GLU A 66 3.83 0.33 -12.85
N PRO A 67 2.83 0.32 -13.78
CA PRO A 67 2.56 1.51 -14.59
C PRO A 67 2.22 2.74 -13.76
N LEU A 68 1.45 2.58 -12.69
CA LEU A 68 1.12 3.68 -11.79
C LEU A 68 2.36 4.24 -11.12
N ILE A 69 3.23 3.38 -10.62
CA ILE A 69 4.46 3.80 -9.95
C ILE A 69 5.38 4.52 -10.93
N MET A 70 5.48 4.05 -12.17
CA MET A 70 6.27 4.72 -13.21
C MET A 70 5.71 6.12 -13.53
N GLN A 71 4.40 6.27 -13.60
CA GLN A 71 3.76 7.57 -13.81
C GLN A 71 4.07 8.53 -12.67
N LEU A 72 4.00 8.04 -11.44
CA LEU A 72 4.31 8.85 -10.26
C LEU A 72 5.78 9.31 -10.26
N ARG A 73 6.70 8.43 -10.64
CA ARG A 73 8.12 8.78 -10.75
C ARG A 73 8.38 9.83 -11.83
N ASN A 74 7.74 9.66 -13.00
CA ASN A 74 7.96 10.53 -14.16
C ASN A 74 7.34 11.91 -13.98
N GLN A 75 6.15 11.99 -13.38
CA GLN A 75 5.43 13.25 -13.25
C GLN A 75 5.68 13.96 -11.92
N SER A 76 6.15 13.23 -10.92
CA SER A 76 6.47 13.76 -9.59
C SER A 76 5.41 14.72 -9.03
N PRO A 77 4.14 14.29 -8.93
CA PRO A 77 3.10 15.15 -8.37
C PRO A 77 3.39 15.44 -6.90
N MET A 78 3.01 16.61 -6.43
CA MET A 78 3.14 16.92 -5.01
C MET A 78 1.97 16.31 -4.24
N LEU A 79 2.28 15.48 -3.25
CA LEU A 79 1.29 14.83 -2.39
C LEU A 79 1.27 15.43 -0.98
N THR A 80 1.81 16.63 -0.84
CA THR A 80 1.84 17.37 0.42
C THR A 80 0.42 17.53 0.97
N GLY A 81 0.25 17.22 2.26
CA GLY A 81 -1.04 17.30 2.93
C GLY A 81 -1.88 16.03 2.83
N LYS A 82 -1.46 15.05 2.03
CA LYS A 82 -2.14 13.76 1.94
C LYS A 82 -1.51 12.79 2.92
N LYS A 83 -2.33 12.14 3.73
CA LYS A 83 -1.87 11.08 4.63
C LYS A 83 -1.74 9.78 3.85
N ALA A 84 -0.71 9.01 4.16
CA ALA A 84 -0.41 7.80 3.41
C ALA A 84 0.05 6.67 4.32
N GLY A 85 -0.14 5.44 3.86
CA GLY A 85 0.37 4.24 4.50
C GLY A 85 0.76 3.21 3.45
N VAL A 86 1.62 2.29 3.83
CA VAL A 86 2.08 1.20 2.95
C VAL A 86 2.07 -0.11 3.72
N ILE A 87 1.42 -1.11 3.14
CA ILE A 87 1.46 -2.50 3.59
C ILE A 87 2.12 -3.31 2.49
N SER A 88 3.23 -3.95 2.80
CA SER A 88 4.01 -4.73 1.84
C SER A 88 4.02 -6.20 2.24
N LEU A 89 3.67 -7.06 1.28
CA LEU A 89 3.73 -8.50 1.47
C LEU A 89 5.03 -9.03 0.86
N GLY A 90 5.69 -9.92 1.57
CA GLY A 90 6.94 -10.51 1.11
C GLY A 90 7.28 -11.77 1.86
N ASP A 91 8.47 -12.28 1.59
CA ASP A 91 8.99 -13.51 2.17
C ASP A 91 10.46 -13.27 2.54
N SER A 92 10.77 -13.35 3.82
CA SER A 92 12.11 -13.04 4.33
C SER A 92 13.19 -14.01 3.81
N SER A 93 12.79 -15.16 3.24
CA SER A 93 13.73 -16.07 2.61
C SER A 93 14.42 -15.49 1.37
N TYR A 94 13.87 -14.41 0.79
CA TYR A 94 14.48 -13.72 -0.33
C TYR A 94 15.60 -12.75 0.08
N GLY A 95 15.85 -12.58 1.38
CA GLY A 95 16.97 -11.74 1.85
C GLY A 95 16.79 -10.25 1.53
N ASP A 96 17.77 -9.68 0.82
CA ASP A 96 17.81 -8.24 0.52
C ASP A 96 16.64 -7.74 -0.32
N THR A 97 15.95 -8.63 -1.04
CA THR A 97 14.79 -8.26 -1.88
C THR A 97 13.47 -8.39 -1.14
N TYR A 98 13.50 -8.80 0.13
CA TYR A 98 12.31 -8.92 0.97
C TYR A 98 11.53 -7.60 1.00
N CYS A 99 10.24 -7.69 0.67
CA CYS A 99 9.35 -6.52 0.60
C CYS A 99 9.86 -5.38 -0.28
N GLY A 100 10.64 -5.71 -1.32
CA GLY A 100 11.24 -4.73 -2.22
C GLY A 100 10.22 -3.81 -2.89
N ALA A 101 9.06 -4.33 -3.29
CA ALA A 101 8.01 -3.51 -3.90
C ALA A 101 7.50 -2.45 -2.92
N GLY A 102 7.22 -2.82 -1.68
CA GLY A 102 6.78 -1.87 -0.66
C GLY A 102 7.83 -0.84 -0.32
N LYS A 103 9.11 -1.24 -0.31
CA LYS A 103 10.23 -0.31 -0.09
C LYS A 103 10.30 0.74 -1.20
N GLN A 104 10.06 0.35 -2.44
CA GLN A 104 10.03 1.29 -3.58
C GLN A 104 8.88 2.28 -3.46
N VAL A 105 7.69 1.80 -3.10
CA VAL A 105 6.51 2.66 -2.90
C VAL A 105 6.74 3.62 -1.74
N ASP A 106 7.26 3.13 -0.63
CA ASP A 106 7.55 3.92 0.56
C ASP A 106 8.51 5.08 0.24
N ALA A 107 9.63 4.77 -0.44
CA ALA A 107 10.61 5.77 -0.83
C ALA A 107 10.00 6.81 -1.77
N LEU A 108 9.17 6.38 -2.72
CA LEU A 108 8.53 7.28 -3.66
C LEU A 108 7.55 8.23 -2.97
N LEU A 109 6.75 7.73 -2.04
CA LEU A 109 5.81 8.58 -1.28
C LEU A 109 6.56 9.64 -0.48
N GLN A 110 7.72 9.29 0.08
CA GLN A 110 8.58 10.26 0.78
C GLN A 110 9.09 11.33 -0.17
N GLU A 111 9.54 10.94 -1.37
CA GLU A 111 9.98 11.91 -2.39
C GLU A 111 8.88 12.85 -2.82
N LEU A 112 7.63 12.39 -2.85
CA LEU A 112 6.47 13.18 -3.26
C LEU A 112 5.86 13.97 -2.11
N ASN A 113 6.46 13.90 -0.92
CA ASN A 113 6.07 14.64 0.28
C ASN A 113 4.70 14.24 0.87
N ALA A 114 4.27 13.00 0.63
CA ALA A 114 3.11 12.45 1.33
C ALA A 114 3.45 12.28 2.82
N GLU A 115 2.47 12.47 3.67
CA GLU A 115 2.65 12.31 5.12
C GLU A 115 2.38 10.87 5.54
N GLN A 116 3.45 10.12 5.79
CA GLN A 116 3.32 8.77 6.34
C GLN A 116 3.14 8.85 7.85
N THR A 117 1.92 8.61 8.29
CA THR A 117 1.54 8.77 9.71
C THR A 117 1.87 7.53 10.55
N SER A 118 2.22 6.43 9.91
CA SER A 118 2.70 5.20 10.55
C SER A 118 3.81 4.59 9.70
N PRO A 119 4.75 3.85 10.31
CA PRO A 119 5.79 3.18 9.53
C PRO A 119 5.19 2.17 8.55
N ARG A 120 5.90 1.93 7.45
CA ARG A 120 5.52 0.86 6.52
C ARG A 120 5.43 -0.48 7.26
N LEU A 121 4.36 -1.22 6.99
CA LEU A 121 4.21 -2.57 7.52
C LEU A 121 4.73 -3.58 6.50
N ASP A 122 5.74 -4.34 6.86
CA ASP A 122 6.25 -5.45 6.07
C ASP A 122 5.69 -6.76 6.66
N VAL A 123 4.92 -7.48 5.88
CA VAL A 123 4.30 -8.74 6.30
C VAL A 123 5.11 -9.90 5.73
N ASP A 124 5.71 -10.69 6.60
CA ASP A 124 6.56 -11.81 6.23
C ASP A 124 5.75 -13.11 6.15
N ALA A 125 5.67 -13.69 4.95
CA ALA A 125 4.96 -14.95 4.74
C ALA A 125 5.59 -16.13 5.50
N CYS A 126 6.87 -16.02 5.87
CA CYS A 126 7.54 -17.03 6.70
C CYS A 126 7.13 -16.96 8.17
N GLU A 127 6.66 -15.80 8.63
CA GLU A 127 6.31 -15.55 10.02
C GLU A 127 4.81 -15.64 10.28
N TYR A 128 3.99 -15.16 9.34
CA TYR A 128 2.54 -15.08 9.50
C TYR A 128 1.83 -15.95 8.44
N PHE A 129 1.05 -16.91 8.91
CA PHE A 129 0.21 -17.73 8.02
C PHE A 129 -0.89 -16.88 7.38
N GLU A 130 -1.52 -16.01 8.17
CA GLU A 130 -2.55 -15.09 7.69
C GLU A 130 -2.07 -13.66 7.84
N PRO A 131 -1.92 -12.89 6.74
CA PRO A 131 -1.51 -11.49 6.83
C PRO A 131 -2.38 -10.63 7.73
N TRP A 132 -3.67 -10.94 7.80
CA TRP A 132 -4.62 -10.17 8.60
C TRP A 132 -4.25 -10.12 10.09
N GLU A 133 -3.58 -11.13 10.61
CA GLU A 133 -3.17 -11.20 12.02
C GLU A 133 -2.36 -9.98 12.45
N VAL A 134 -1.45 -9.53 11.59
CA VAL A 134 -0.59 -8.37 11.88
C VAL A 134 -1.17 -7.08 11.31
N VAL A 135 -1.85 -7.17 10.18
CA VAL A 135 -2.45 -6.02 9.51
C VAL A 135 -3.53 -5.38 10.36
N GLU A 136 -4.36 -6.17 11.02
CA GLU A 136 -5.45 -5.66 11.87
C GLU A 136 -4.92 -4.71 12.95
N THR A 137 -3.85 -5.09 13.64
CA THR A 137 -3.23 -4.27 14.67
C THR A 137 -2.66 -2.98 14.10
N TRP A 138 -1.90 -3.09 13.02
CA TRP A 138 -1.32 -1.93 12.33
C TRP A 138 -2.41 -0.96 11.86
N LEU A 139 -3.47 -1.51 11.29
CA LEU A 139 -4.58 -0.74 10.74
C LEU A 139 -5.33 0.03 11.82
N THR A 140 -5.53 -0.59 12.99
CA THR A 140 -6.15 0.06 14.15
C THR A 140 -5.36 1.29 14.57
N ASP A 141 -4.04 1.18 14.62
CA ASP A 141 -3.18 2.30 14.98
C ASP A 141 -3.13 3.36 13.88
N TRP A 142 -3.05 2.93 12.62
CA TRP A 142 -2.98 3.85 11.49
C TRP A 142 -4.24 4.72 11.36
N GLN A 143 -5.43 4.11 11.50
CA GLN A 143 -6.68 4.87 11.38
C GLN A 143 -6.82 5.96 12.46
N LYS A 144 -6.18 5.82 13.60
CA LYS A 144 -6.19 6.86 14.65
C LYS A 144 -5.47 8.12 14.22
N THR A 145 -4.63 8.04 13.20
CA THR A 145 -3.85 9.17 12.68
C THR A 145 -4.59 9.98 11.60
N LEU A 146 -5.73 9.48 11.14
CA LEU A 146 -6.47 10.09 10.02
C LEU A 146 -7.39 11.24 10.43
#